data_1ed3ab8ed91653b132f5561a67572094
#
_entry.id   1ed3ab8ed91653b132f5561a67572094
#
_cell.length_a   1.000
_cell.length_b   1.000
_cell.length_c   1.000
_cell.angle_alpha   90.00
_cell.angle_beta   90.00
_cell.angle_gamma   90.00
#
_symmetry.space_group_name_H-M   'P 1'
#
loop_
_entity.id
_entity.type
_entity.pdbx_description
1 polymer ?
#
loop_
_entity_poly.entity_id
_entity_poly.type
_entity_poly.pdbx_seq_one_letter_code
_entity_poly.pdbx_strand_id
1 'polypeptide(L)'
;SIPATLWREGEALEVNEPLERVPLGAGTERVVVWAGLLLQKPHRSVLEMGEPPNQAYVSYYLYGSPGHFYGIKACRFVTEVDGKQITDLDSFLAAVASIEDGEAVRLKTSDLQGQVVAVTLRTDDRFWPAHEFSFRGGDWSVRKL
;
A
#
# COMPACT_ATOMS: atom_id res chain seq x y z
N SER A 1 -11.12 8.31 -29.17
CA SER A 1 -12.37 8.08 -28.43
C SER A 1 -13.00 6.76 -28.84
N ILE A 2 -13.71 6.14 -27.93
CA ILE A 2 -14.49 4.92 -28.17
C ILE A 2 -15.97 5.28 -28.03
N PRO A 3 -16.82 4.95 -29.04
CA PRO A 3 -18.26 5.04 -28.86
C PRO A 3 -18.73 3.97 -27.86
N ALA A 4 -19.54 4.35 -26.89
CA ALA A 4 -20.11 3.46 -25.88
C ALA A 4 -21.58 3.78 -25.67
N THR A 5 -22.40 2.74 -25.46
CA THR A 5 -23.79 2.88 -25.06
C THR A 5 -23.90 2.59 -23.57
N LEU A 6 -24.31 3.58 -22.80
CA LEU A 6 -24.57 3.47 -21.36
C LEU A 6 -26.07 3.36 -21.13
N TRP A 7 -26.44 2.54 -20.14
CA TRP A 7 -27.83 2.47 -19.65
C TRP A 7 -27.91 3.20 -18.32
N ARG A 8 -28.74 4.24 -18.27
CA ARG A 8 -28.97 5.02 -17.04
C ARG A 8 -30.44 5.32 -16.90
N GLU A 9 -31.02 5.00 -15.75
CA GLU A 9 -32.44 5.24 -15.42
C GLU A 9 -33.44 4.63 -16.42
N GLY A 10 -33.06 3.51 -17.06
CA GLY A 10 -33.88 2.82 -18.06
C GLY A 10 -33.74 3.35 -19.50
N GLU A 11 -32.88 4.31 -19.73
CA GLU A 11 -32.62 4.89 -21.06
C GLU A 11 -31.21 4.56 -21.55
N ALA A 12 -31.07 4.38 -22.88
CA ALA A 12 -29.79 4.20 -23.53
C ALA A 12 -29.19 5.58 -23.85
N LEU A 13 -27.96 5.83 -23.41
CA LEU A 13 -27.20 7.04 -23.69
C LEU A 13 -25.97 6.70 -24.54
N GLU A 14 -25.89 7.27 -25.74
CA GLU A 14 -24.68 7.16 -26.58
C GLU A 14 -23.64 8.21 -26.14
N VAL A 15 -22.44 7.75 -25.78
CA VAL A 15 -21.35 8.62 -25.39
C VAL A 15 -20.08 8.30 -26.18
N ASN A 16 -19.24 9.30 -26.40
CA ASN A 16 -17.91 9.14 -26.96
C ASN A 16 -16.87 9.41 -25.87
N GLU A 17 -16.33 8.34 -25.29
CA GLU A 17 -15.34 8.46 -24.24
C GLU A 17 -13.93 8.70 -24.80
N PRO A 18 -13.20 9.71 -24.31
CA PRO A 18 -11.81 9.92 -24.70
C PRO A 18 -10.93 8.78 -24.17
N LEU A 19 -10.05 8.28 -25.03
CA LEU A 19 -9.02 7.32 -24.59
C LEU A 19 -7.85 8.08 -23.98
N GLU A 20 -7.53 7.78 -22.74
CA GLU A 20 -6.30 8.21 -22.12
C GLU A 20 -5.23 7.12 -22.30
N ARG A 21 -4.04 7.53 -22.75
CA ARG A 21 -2.89 6.64 -22.80
C ARG A 21 -2.29 6.53 -21.41
N VAL A 22 -2.49 5.39 -20.77
CA VAL A 22 -1.86 5.07 -19.47
C VAL A 22 -0.45 4.56 -19.75
N PRO A 23 0.62 5.20 -19.21
CA PRO A 23 1.98 4.70 -19.34
C PRO A 23 2.14 3.33 -18.70
N LEU A 24 3.02 2.50 -19.29
CA LEU A 24 3.40 1.22 -18.69
C LEU A 24 4.04 1.50 -17.30
N GLY A 25 3.49 0.92 -16.24
CA GLY A 25 3.94 1.20 -14.86
C GLY A 25 3.21 2.37 -14.18
N ALA A 26 2.20 2.98 -14.83
CA ALA A 26 1.35 3.97 -14.17
C ALA A 26 0.66 3.35 -12.94
N GLY A 27 0.82 4.00 -11.79
CA GLY A 27 0.18 3.63 -10.53
C GLY A 27 1.11 3.13 -9.44
N THR A 28 2.28 2.57 -9.77
CA THR A 28 3.27 2.18 -8.75
C THR A 28 4.64 2.78 -9.07
N GLU A 29 4.99 3.82 -8.33
CA GLU A 29 6.28 4.50 -8.46
C GLU A 29 7.20 4.24 -7.26
N ARG A 30 6.63 3.73 -6.16
CA ARG A 30 7.35 3.50 -4.92
C ARG A 30 6.74 2.35 -4.14
N VAL A 31 7.58 1.43 -3.69
CA VAL A 31 7.20 0.30 -2.84
C VAL A 31 8.18 0.21 -1.68
N VAL A 32 7.66 0.09 -0.47
CA VAL A 32 8.43 -0.20 0.74
C VAL A 32 8.17 -1.64 1.14
N VAL A 33 9.22 -2.43 1.25
CA VAL A 33 9.18 -3.78 1.83
C VAL A 33 9.71 -3.68 3.26
N TRP A 34 8.88 -3.98 4.25
CA TRP A 34 9.26 -3.96 5.66
C TRP A 34 8.56 -5.10 6.41
N ALA A 35 9.31 -5.87 7.18
CA ALA A 35 8.81 -7.07 7.87
C ALA A 35 8.04 -8.03 6.94
N GLY A 36 8.40 -8.05 5.63
CA GLY A 36 7.73 -8.80 4.58
C GLY A 36 6.37 -8.26 4.12
N LEU A 37 5.97 -7.08 4.57
CA LEU A 37 4.82 -6.35 4.03
C LEU A 37 5.27 -5.49 2.84
N LEU A 38 4.47 -5.44 1.77
CA LEU A 38 4.66 -4.54 0.64
C LEU A 38 3.71 -3.35 0.81
N LEU A 39 4.28 -2.18 1.10
CA LEU A 39 3.54 -0.94 1.26
C LEU A 39 3.75 -0.03 0.06
N GLN A 40 2.68 0.60 -0.41
CA GLN A 40 2.70 1.54 -1.52
C GLN A 40 1.52 2.52 -1.41
N LYS A 41 1.47 3.52 -2.27
CA LYS A 41 0.23 4.29 -2.44
C LYS A 41 -0.88 3.37 -2.96
N PRO A 42 -2.12 3.56 -2.53
CA PRO A 42 -3.24 2.80 -3.05
C PRO A 42 -3.40 3.03 -4.55
N HIS A 43 -3.62 1.95 -5.30
CA HIS A 43 -3.91 2.00 -6.73
C HIS A 43 -5.26 2.68 -7.00
N ARG A 44 -5.44 3.18 -8.21
CA ARG A 44 -6.71 3.78 -8.65
C ARG A 44 -7.91 2.86 -8.40
N SER A 45 -7.77 1.57 -8.65
CA SER A 45 -8.82 0.59 -8.36
C SER A 45 -9.23 0.53 -6.88
N VAL A 46 -8.27 0.74 -5.96
CA VAL A 46 -8.55 0.80 -4.52
C VAL A 46 -9.27 2.10 -4.16
N LEU A 47 -8.85 3.24 -4.77
CA LEU A 47 -9.48 4.55 -4.58
C LEU A 47 -10.93 4.58 -5.10
N GLU A 48 -11.23 3.81 -6.14
CA GLU A 48 -12.59 3.68 -6.70
C GLU A 48 -13.52 2.82 -5.82
N MET A 49 -12.94 2.01 -4.91
CA MET A 49 -13.71 1.19 -3.94
C MET A 49 -14.12 1.96 -2.69
N GLY A 50 -13.53 3.12 -2.43
CA GLY A 50 -13.82 3.94 -1.26
C GLY A 50 -12.71 4.93 -0.93
N GLU A 51 -12.95 5.77 0.08
CA GLU A 51 -11.98 6.74 0.56
C GLU A 51 -10.99 6.06 1.52
N PRO A 52 -9.69 6.01 1.18
CA PRO A 52 -8.68 5.41 2.05
C PRO A 52 -8.40 6.29 3.27
N PRO A 53 -8.10 5.69 4.44
CA PRO A 53 -7.76 6.45 5.64
C PRO A 53 -6.41 7.20 5.51
N ASN A 54 -5.52 6.71 4.64
CA ASN A 54 -4.21 7.30 4.37
C ASN A 54 -3.57 6.72 3.09
N GLN A 55 -2.27 7.01 2.85
CA GLN A 55 -1.54 6.55 1.66
C GLN A 55 -0.51 5.44 1.95
N ALA A 56 -0.53 4.81 3.11
CA ALA A 56 0.34 3.67 3.46
C ALA A 56 -0.43 2.34 3.32
N TYR A 57 -0.64 1.92 2.08
CA TYR A 57 -1.45 0.77 1.71
C TYR A 57 -0.61 -0.51 1.66
N VAL A 58 -1.02 -1.54 2.38
CA VAL A 58 -0.45 -2.89 2.31
C VAL A 58 -1.05 -3.60 1.10
N SER A 59 -0.33 -3.62 0.00
CA SER A 59 -0.76 -4.25 -1.24
C SER A 59 -0.57 -5.76 -1.25
N TYR A 60 0.45 -6.24 -0.54
CA TYR A 60 0.78 -7.65 -0.45
C TYR A 60 1.60 -7.95 0.81
N TYR A 61 1.77 -9.23 1.12
CA TYR A 61 2.69 -9.74 2.14
C TYR A 61 3.40 -10.99 1.66
N LEU A 62 4.63 -11.19 2.09
CA LEU A 62 5.42 -12.37 1.75
C LEU A 62 5.11 -13.50 2.74
N TYR A 63 4.83 -14.69 2.23
CA TYR A 63 4.53 -15.85 3.07
C TYR A 63 5.72 -16.22 3.96
N GLY A 64 5.44 -16.52 5.23
CA GLY A 64 6.45 -16.84 6.23
C GLY A 64 7.10 -15.62 6.90
N SER A 65 6.84 -14.40 6.39
CA SER A 65 7.37 -13.17 6.98
C SER A 65 6.72 -12.82 8.31
N PRO A 66 7.34 -11.94 9.11
CA PRO A 66 6.71 -11.41 10.32
C PRO A 66 5.31 -10.84 10.06
N GLY A 67 5.13 -10.01 9.02
CA GLY A 67 3.83 -9.48 8.66
C GLY A 67 2.77 -10.56 8.43
N HIS A 68 3.12 -11.62 7.71
CA HIS A 68 2.23 -12.77 7.50
C HIS A 68 1.97 -13.55 8.78
N PHE A 69 3.03 -13.88 9.53
CA PHE A 69 2.93 -14.70 10.75
C PHE A 69 2.05 -14.06 11.82
N TYR A 70 2.16 -12.73 11.98
CA TYR A 70 1.34 -11.96 12.93
C TYR A 70 -0.02 -11.53 12.35
N GLY A 71 -0.38 -12.01 11.16
CA GLY A 71 -1.73 -11.92 10.61
C GLY A 71 -2.10 -10.58 9.98
N ILE A 72 -1.13 -9.77 9.56
CA ILE A 72 -1.40 -8.58 8.76
C ILE A 72 -1.76 -9.03 7.34
N LYS A 73 -2.92 -8.60 6.88
CA LYS A 73 -3.44 -8.96 5.56
C LYS A 73 -3.22 -7.84 4.54
N ALA A 74 -3.18 -8.21 3.28
CA ALA A 74 -3.29 -7.24 2.18
C ALA A 74 -4.64 -6.50 2.21
N CYS A 75 -4.75 -5.44 1.44
CA CYS A 75 -5.91 -4.56 1.36
C CYS A 75 -6.20 -3.81 2.68
N ARG A 76 -5.16 -3.56 3.48
CA ARG A 76 -5.23 -2.74 4.69
C ARG A 76 -4.29 -1.54 4.59
N PHE A 77 -4.53 -0.55 5.42
CA PHE A 77 -3.73 0.66 5.53
C PHE A 77 -3.06 0.69 6.91
N VAL A 78 -1.76 0.94 6.95
CA VAL A 78 -1.07 1.16 8.24
C VAL A 78 -1.41 2.56 8.72
N THR A 79 -2.12 2.65 9.83
CA THR A 79 -2.57 3.93 10.40
C THR A 79 -1.73 4.40 11.59
N GLU A 80 -1.00 3.47 12.25
CA GLU A 80 -0.16 3.79 13.40
C GLU A 80 0.99 2.79 13.54
N VAL A 81 2.16 3.28 13.91
CA VAL A 81 3.35 2.48 14.29
C VAL A 81 3.82 2.99 15.66
N ASP A 82 3.75 2.16 16.70
CA ASP A 82 4.14 2.50 18.09
C ASP A 82 3.59 3.85 18.58
N GLY A 83 2.30 4.10 18.32
CA GLY A 83 1.61 5.34 18.69
C GLY A 83 1.84 6.52 17.73
N LYS A 84 2.77 6.43 16.78
CA LYS A 84 2.99 7.45 15.75
C LYS A 84 1.98 7.28 14.63
N GLN A 85 1.24 8.35 14.32
CA GLN A 85 0.25 8.36 13.23
C GLN A 85 0.94 8.29 11.87
N ILE A 86 0.39 7.48 10.96
CA ILE A 86 0.89 7.28 9.61
C ILE A 86 -0.11 7.88 8.62
N THR A 87 0.37 8.75 7.76
CA THR A 87 -0.40 9.41 6.70
C THR A 87 -0.01 8.95 5.30
N ASP A 88 1.25 8.55 5.13
CA ASP A 88 1.87 8.20 3.87
C ASP A 88 3.09 7.29 4.07
N LEU A 89 3.79 6.96 2.97
CA LEU A 89 4.99 6.14 3.03
C LEU A 89 6.17 6.84 3.70
N ASP A 90 6.25 8.17 3.66
CA ASP A 90 7.37 8.92 4.29
C ASP A 90 7.22 8.91 5.81
N SER A 91 6.02 9.15 6.32
CA SER A 91 5.72 9.05 7.75
C SER A 91 5.89 7.62 8.26
N PHE A 92 5.55 6.60 7.45
CA PHE A 92 5.82 5.21 7.76
C PHE A 92 7.33 4.94 7.87
N LEU A 93 8.12 5.34 6.87
CA LEU A 93 9.58 5.17 6.89
C LEU A 93 10.23 5.87 8.07
N ALA A 94 9.81 7.10 8.38
CA ALA A 94 10.29 7.83 9.55
C ALA A 94 9.93 7.14 10.87
N ALA A 95 8.76 6.49 10.94
CA ALA A 95 8.33 5.76 12.12
C ALA A 95 9.14 4.48 12.37
N VAL A 96 9.52 3.75 11.29
CA VAL A 96 10.25 2.48 11.38
C VAL A 96 11.78 2.63 11.35
N ALA A 97 12.31 3.81 11.04
CA ALA A 97 13.75 4.05 10.84
C ALA A 97 14.63 3.75 12.08
N SER A 98 14.06 3.80 13.27
CA SER A 98 14.78 3.54 14.53
C SER A 98 14.52 2.15 15.12
N ILE A 99 13.77 1.30 14.41
CA ILE A 99 13.44 -0.05 14.90
C ILE A 99 14.59 -0.98 14.57
N GLU A 100 15.10 -1.65 15.60
CA GLU A 100 16.19 -2.59 15.46
C GLU A 100 15.70 -4.01 15.10
N ASP A 101 16.60 -4.84 14.57
CA ASP A 101 16.31 -6.23 14.27
C ASP A 101 15.87 -7.00 15.53
N GLY A 102 14.80 -7.76 15.42
CA GLY A 102 14.19 -8.51 16.52
C GLY A 102 13.36 -7.67 17.50
N GLU A 103 13.18 -6.37 17.25
CA GLU A 103 12.37 -5.50 18.10
C GLU A 103 10.88 -5.77 17.93
N ALA A 104 10.13 -5.65 19.02
CA ALA A 104 8.68 -5.77 19.01
C ALA A 104 8.03 -4.42 18.66
N VAL A 105 7.23 -4.39 17.61
CA VAL A 105 6.60 -3.20 17.07
C VAL A 105 5.09 -3.36 17.03
N ARG A 106 4.37 -2.38 17.57
CA ARG A 106 2.92 -2.35 17.49
C ARG A 106 2.44 -1.60 16.26
N LEU A 107 1.73 -2.30 15.39
CA LEU A 107 1.07 -1.73 14.22
C LEU A 107 -0.44 -1.65 14.44
N LYS A 108 -1.04 -0.55 14.02
CA LYS A 108 -2.47 -0.44 13.79
C LYS A 108 -2.74 -0.37 12.30
N THR A 109 -3.71 -1.15 11.85
CA THR A 109 -4.15 -1.13 10.45
C THR A 109 -5.65 -0.96 10.37
N SER A 110 -6.14 -0.32 9.29
CA SER A 110 -7.55 -0.20 8.97
C SER A 110 -7.82 -0.68 7.55
N ASP A 111 -9.01 -1.19 7.26
CA ASP A 111 -9.48 -1.40 5.89
C ASP A 111 -10.35 -0.22 5.41
N LEU A 112 -10.87 -0.31 4.19
CA LEU A 112 -11.77 0.71 3.61
C LEU A 112 -13.11 0.82 4.34
N GLN A 113 -13.52 -0.18 5.10
CA GLN A 113 -14.73 -0.19 5.91
C GLN A 113 -14.49 0.41 7.31
N GLY A 114 -13.27 0.85 7.60
CA GLY A 114 -12.89 1.42 8.90
C GLY A 114 -12.66 0.37 9.98
N GLN A 115 -12.58 -0.92 9.64
CA GLN A 115 -12.29 -1.98 10.61
C GLN A 115 -10.82 -1.92 11.04
N VAL A 116 -10.58 -1.57 12.29
CA VAL A 116 -9.24 -1.45 12.86
C VAL A 116 -8.78 -2.77 13.47
N VAL A 117 -7.53 -3.13 13.18
CA VAL A 117 -6.82 -4.25 13.82
C VAL A 117 -5.47 -3.75 14.32
N ALA A 118 -5.13 -4.08 15.55
CA ALA A 118 -3.82 -3.81 16.12
C ALA A 118 -3.10 -5.14 16.39
N VAL A 119 -1.83 -5.21 15.95
CA VAL A 119 -0.96 -6.35 16.17
C VAL A 119 0.39 -5.87 16.69
N THR A 120 1.06 -6.70 17.49
CA THR A 120 2.46 -6.48 17.82
C THR A 120 3.25 -7.58 17.13
N LEU A 121 4.08 -7.20 16.17
CA LEU A 121 4.98 -8.10 15.48
C LEU A 121 6.42 -7.90 15.97
N ARG A 122 7.27 -8.89 15.72
CA ARG A 122 8.72 -8.80 15.94
C ARG A 122 9.40 -8.81 14.57
N THR A 123 10.31 -7.86 14.34
CA THR A 123 11.08 -7.78 13.08
C THR A 123 12.05 -8.97 12.98
N ASP A 124 12.49 -9.27 11.77
CA ASP A 124 13.50 -10.27 11.43
C ASP A 124 14.21 -9.83 10.14
N ASP A 125 15.13 -8.87 10.28
CA ASP A 125 15.82 -8.25 9.13
C ASP A 125 16.85 -9.19 8.50
N ARG A 126 17.23 -10.26 9.20
CA ARG A 126 18.14 -11.28 8.65
C ARG A 126 17.51 -12.02 7.48
N PHE A 127 16.23 -12.38 7.58
CA PHE A 127 15.50 -13.13 6.54
C PHE A 127 14.54 -12.23 5.75
N TRP A 128 14.13 -11.10 6.33
CA TRP A 128 13.15 -10.17 5.75
C TRP A 128 13.66 -8.74 5.78
N PRO A 129 14.82 -8.47 5.16
CA PRO A 129 15.44 -7.14 5.21
C PRO A 129 14.53 -6.09 4.58
N ALA A 130 14.53 -4.90 5.18
CA ALA A 130 13.73 -3.80 4.72
C ALA A 130 14.36 -3.10 3.50
N HIS A 131 13.53 -2.81 2.48
CA HIS A 131 13.96 -2.18 1.25
C HIS A 131 12.92 -1.16 0.76
N GLU A 132 13.43 -0.15 0.09
CA GLU A 132 12.61 0.78 -0.67
C GLU A 132 12.95 0.66 -2.15
N PHE A 133 11.93 0.49 -2.97
CA PHE A 133 11.98 0.48 -4.42
C PHE A 133 11.37 1.78 -4.93
N SER A 134 12.06 2.47 -5.83
CA SER A 134 11.57 3.71 -6.43
C SER A 134 11.74 3.66 -7.96
N PHE A 135 10.68 4.03 -8.69
CA PHE A 135 10.69 4.15 -10.14
C PHE A 135 10.88 5.60 -10.55
N ARG A 136 11.96 5.89 -11.26
CA ARG A 136 12.26 7.23 -11.77
C ARG A 136 12.91 7.14 -13.15
N GLY A 137 12.46 7.98 -14.07
CA GLY A 137 13.08 8.08 -15.40
C GLY A 137 13.03 6.79 -16.24
N GLY A 138 12.09 5.88 -15.96
CA GLY A 138 11.96 4.61 -16.67
C GLY A 138 12.61 3.41 -15.98
N ASP A 139 13.37 3.63 -14.90
CA ASP A 139 14.11 2.57 -14.20
C ASP A 139 13.73 2.46 -12.72
N TRP A 140 13.85 1.24 -12.20
CA TRP A 140 13.72 0.96 -10.77
C TRP A 140 15.06 1.03 -10.06
N SER A 141 15.09 1.74 -8.95
CA SER A 141 16.20 1.75 -8.00
C SER A 141 15.79 1.09 -6.69
N VAL A 142 16.76 0.49 -6.00
CA VAL A 142 16.56 -0.20 -4.71
C VAL A 142 17.46 0.42 -3.67
N ARG A 143 16.90 0.74 -2.51
CA ARG A 143 17.64 1.20 -1.33
C ARG A 143 17.34 0.28 -0.17
N LYS A 144 18.38 -0.22 0.51
CA LYS A 144 18.22 -0.90 1.81
C LYS A 144 17.91 0.14 2.88
N LEU A 145 16.96 -0.15 3.74
CA LEU A 145 16.55 0.70 4.86
C LEU A 145 17.32 0.35 6.12
#